data_dccf20cabac0a44debbd7e7433e70f89
#
_entry.id   dccf20cabac0a44debbd7e7433e70f89
#
_cell.length_a   1.000
_cell.length_b   1.000
_cell.length_c   1.000
_cell.angle_alpha   90.00
_cell.angle_beta   90.00
_cell.angle_gamma   90.00
#
_symmetry.space_group_name_H-M   'P 1'
#
loop_
_entity.id
_entity.type
_entity.pdbx_description
1 polymer ?
#
loop_
_entity_poly.entity_id
_entity_poly.type
_entity_poly.pdbx_seq_one_letter_code
_entity_poly.pdbx_strand_id
1 'polypeptide(L)'
;MEELPLSKSYQALCSFVRACTPRMKTVWAEPFSGAPSVFVCNHAGAFGPIDMCVKFPLRDKCHAWVNAQVLDAKQVPAYVRQDYWWKPGSLLAPLCNVTLPYLAAAVLPPILNAAPTIPVYHDARVMTTMRQSLKWLKAGEHLIIFPEQPSGFQSHHDWINTGFLN
;
A
#
# COMPACT_ATOMS: atom_id res chain seq x y z
N MET A 1 -25.79 1.40 -0.67
CA MET A 1 -24.78 0.51 -1.30
C MET A 1 -24.09 -0.15 -0.13
N GLU A 2 -24.33 -1.45 0.04
CA GLU A 2 -23.81 -2.19 1.19
C GLU A 2 -22.28 -2.17 1.15
N GLU A 3 -21.66 -1.65 2.20
CA GLU A 3 -20.23 -1.83 2.44
C GLU A 3 -19.99 -3.34 2.55
N LEU A 4 -19.23 -3.90 1.64
CA LEU A 4 -18.77 -5.28 1.79
C LEU A 4 -17.87 -5.30 3.03
N PRO A 5 -18.27 -5.97 4.11
CA PRO A 5 -17.47 -5.98 5.33
C PRO A 5 -16.10 -6.57 5.02
N LEU A 6 -15.04 -5.91 5.52
CA LEU A 6 -13.68 -6.40 5.42
C LEU A 6 -13.63 -7.88 5.79
N SER A 7 -12.94 -8.68 4.99
CA SER A 7 -12.79 -10.11 5.23
C SER A 7 -12.33 -10.37 6.67
N LYS A 8 -12.96 -11.34 7.35
CA LYS A 8 -12.58 -11.73 8.73
C LYS A 8 -11.10 -12.12 8.84
N SER A 9 -10.55 -12.76 7.81
CA SER A 9 -9.13 -13.12 7.74
C SER A 9 -8.24 -11.89 7.67
N TYR A 10 -8.62 -10.86 6.91
CA TYR A 10 -7.88 -9.60 6.86
C TYR A 10 -7.94 -8.86 8.21
N GLN A 11 -9.10 -8.81 8.85
CA GLN A 11 -9.24 -8.19 10.18
C GLN A 11 -8.39 -8.91 11.26
N ALA A 12 -8.35 -10.25 11.22
CA ALA A 12 -7.51 -11.04 12.11
C ALA A 12 -6.02 -10.76 11.87
N LEU A 13 -5.59 -10.68 10.60
CA LEU A 13 -4.22 -10.32 10.24
C LEU A 13 -3.86 -8.92 10.73
N CYS A 14 -4.71 -7.93 10.52
CA CYS A 14 -4.51 -6.57 11.02
C CYS A 14 -4.37 -6.53 12.54
N SER A 15 -5.18 -7.33 13.24
CA SER A 15 -5.12 -7.43 14.71
C SER A 15 -3.82 -8.07 15.17
N PHE A 16 -3.36 -9.11 14.50
CA PHE A 16 -2.08 -9.76 14.77
C PHE A 16 -0.91 -8.78 14.53
N VAL A 17 -0.88 -8.09 13.38
CA VAL A 17 0.17 -7.11 13.08
C VAL A 17 0.21 -6.01 14.13
N ARG A 18 -0.95 -5.48 14.56
CA ARG A 18 -1.02 -4.47 15.62
C ARG A 18 -0.50 -4.97 16.97
N ALA A 19 -0.71 -6.23 17.28
CA ALA A 19 -0.22 -6.83 18.52
C ALA A 19 1.31 -7.04 18.51
N CYS A 20 1.87 -7.38 17.34
CA CYS A 20 3.29 -7.73 17.19
C CYS A 20 4.20 -6.53 16.85
N THR A 21 3.65 -5.37 16.54
CA THR A 21 4.43 -4.21 16.10
C THR A 21 4.21 -2.99 17.00
N PRO A 22 5.19 -2.07 17.10
CA PRO A 22 5.05 -0.85 17.89
C PRO A 22 3.79 -0.05 17.52
N ARG A 23 3.20 0.64 18.48
CA ARG A 23 2.04 1.50 18.24
C ARG A 23 2.43 2.70 17.38
N MET A 24 1.66 2.98 16.36
CA MET A 24 1.77 4.21 15.58
C MET A 24 1.22 5.36 16.41
N LYS A 25 2.00 6.45 16.52
CA LYS A 25 1.54 7.70 17.12
C LYS A 25 1.12 8.66 16.00
N THR A 26 -0.14 9.03 15.99
CA THR A 26 -0.66 10.04 15.06
C THR A 26 -0.75 11.38 15.79
N VAL A 27 -0.15 12.42 15.22
CA VAL A 27 -0.24 13.80 15.70
C VAL A 27 -0.79 14.65 14.57
N TRP A 28 -1.93 15.27 14.78
CA TRP A 28 -2.54 16.17 13.83
C TRP A 28 -2.00 17.59 14.04
N ALA A 29 -1.43 18.20 13.00
CA ALA A 29 -0.99 19.59 13.04
C ALA A 29 -2.17 20.55 13.19
N GLU A 30 -3.31 20.18 12.56
CA GLU A 30 -4.59 20.88 12.68
C GLU A 30 -5.71 19.86 12.91
N PRO A 31 -6.83 20.24 13.54
CA PRO A 31 -7.98 19.34 13.72
C PRO A 31 -8.47 18.80 12.37
N PHE A 32 -8.58 17.48 12.26
CA PHE A 32 -9.09 16.85 11.05
C PHE A 32 -10.58 17.17 10.87
N SER A 33 -10.95 17.73 9.71
CA SER A 33 -12.31 18.19 9.41
C SER A 33 -13.34 17.06 9.23
N GLY A 34 -12.88 15.82 9.05
CA GLY A 34 -13.73 14.68 8.71
C GLY A 34 -14.14 14.62 7.22
N ALA A 35 -13.74 15.59 6.41
CA ALA A 35 -14.04 15.60 4.98
C ALA A 35 -13.26 14.51 4.22
N PRO A 36 -13.81 13.98 3.11
CA PRO A 36 -13.09 13.06 2.22
C PRO A 36 -11.72 13.65 1.84
N SER A 37 -10.67 12.87 2.04
CA SER A 37 -9.30 13.38 1.93
C SER A 37 -8.39 12.37 1.24
N VAL A 38 -7.35 12.88 0.61
CA VAL A 38 -6.25 12.09 0.07
C VAL A 38 -5.04 12.26 0.97
N PHE A 39 -4.66 11.19 1.65
CA PHE A 39 -3.46 11.14 2.48
C PHE A 39 -2.26 10.76 1.61
N VAL A 40 -1.37 11.72 1.42
CA VAL A 40 -0.12 11.53 0.69
C VAL A 40 0.95 11.13 1.70
N CYS A 41 1.51 9.96 1.57
CA CYS A 41 2.41 9.36 2.54
C CYS A 41 3.75 9.01 1.89
N ASN A 42 4.83 9.08 2.66
CA ASN A 42 6.12 8.54 2.25
C ASN A 42 6.15 7.01 2.42
N HIS A 43 6.82 6.35 1.49
CA HIS A 43 7.00 4.89 1.48
C HIS A 43 8.24 4.52 2.32
N ALA A 44 8.14 4.62 3.64
CA ALA A 44 9.26 4.29 4.54
C ALA A 44 9.53 2.78 4.56
N GLY A 45 10.17 2.25 3.54
CA GLY A 45 10.35 0.82 3.31
C GLY A 45 9.01 0.07 3.25
N ALA A 46 9.03 -1.23 3.44
CA ALA A 46 7.79 -2.04 3.47
C ALA A 46 6.86 -1.72 4.66
N PHE A 47 7.39 -1.14 5.73
CA PHE A 47 6.62 -0.88 6.96
C PHE A 47 5.70 0.33 6.87
N GLY A 48 6.07 1.37 6.12
CA GLY A 48 5.26 2.58 5.96
C GLY A 48 3.83 2.29 5.48
N PRO A 49 3.65 1.62 4.33
CA PRO A 49 2.33 1.22 3.85
C PRO A 49 1.57 0.31 4.81
N ILE A 50 2.25 -0.67 5.44
CA ILE A 50 1.64 -1.56 6.42
C ILE A 50 1.11 -0.76 7.62
N ASP A 51 1.91 0.15 8.16
CA ASP A 51 1.53 0.97 9.31
C ASP A 51 0.32 1.86 8.99
N MET A 52 0.29 2.49 7.83
CA MET A 52 -0.84 3.29 7.40
C MET A 52 -2.11 2.44 7.21
N CYS A 53 -2.03 1.32 6.52
CA CYS A 53 -3.20 0.47 6.27
C CYS A 53 -3.72 -0.23 7.53
N VAL A 54 -2.86 -0.49 8.52
CA VAL A 54 -3.22 -1.30 9.69
C VAL A 54 -3.44 -0.49 10.96
N LYS A 55 -2.69 0.61 11.15
CA LYS A 55 -2.64 1.35 12.43
C LYS A 55 -3.19 2.76 12.36
N PHE A 56 -3.34 3.33 11.15
CA PHE A 56 -3.85 4.69 11.00
C PHE A 56 -5.26 4.81 11.62
N PRO A 57 -5.59 5.87 12.36
CA PRO A 57 -6.88 6.00 13.05
C PRO A 57 -8.10 5.92 12.13
N LEU A 58 -7.97 6.37 10.88
CA LEU A 58 -9.04 6.39 9.88
C LEU A 58 -8.98 5.21 8.90
N ARG A 59 -8.12 4.21 9.13
CA ARG A 59 -7.87 3.09 8.21
C ARG A 59 -9.13 2.37 7.71
N ASP A 60 -10.16 2.27 8.57
CA ASP A 60 -11.39 1.54 8.25
C ASP A 60 -12.24 2.26 7.17
N LYS A 61 -11.92 3.54 6.90
CA LYS A 61 -12.52 4.37 5.84
C LYS A 61 -11.50 4.78 4.78
N CYS A 62 -10.35 4.13 4.71
CA CYS A 62 -9.27 4.46 3.78
C CYS A 62 -9.10 3.37 2.74
N HIS A 63 -8.93 3.79 1.48
CA HIS A 63 -8.57 2.93 0.36
C HIS A 63 -7.14 3.24 -0.09
N ALA A 64 -6.27 2.25 0.00
CA ALA A 64 -4.86 2.43 -0.38
C ALA A 64 -4.65 2.18 -1.87
N TRP A 65 -3.93 3.08 -2.53
CA TRP A 65 -3.43 2.83 -3.88
C TRP A 65 -2.30 1.81 -3.83
N VAL A 66 -2.43 0.76 -4.63
CA VAL A 66 -1.48 -0.35 -4.68
C VAL A 66 -1.17 -0.67 -6.14
N ASN A 67 0.11 -0.83 -6.48
CA ASN A 67 0.50 -1.24 -7.82
C ASN A 67 -0.23 -2.53 -8.21
N ALA A 68 -0.91 -2.52 -9.36
CA ALA A 68 -1.71 -3.67 -9.82
C ALA A 68 -0.90 -4.96 -9.95
N GLN A 69 0.41 -4.86 -10.17
CA GLN A 69 1.30 -6.03 -10.28
C GLN A 69 1.41 -6.83 -8.98
N VAL A 70 1.28 -6.18 -7.80
CA VAL A 70 1.35 -6.89 -6.51
C VAL A 70 0.05 -7.62 -6.15
N LEU A 71 -1.01 -7.39 -6.90
CA LEU A 71 -2.29 -8.08 -6.75
C LEU A 71 -2.36 -9.40 -7.55
N ASP A 72 -1.43 -9.61 -8.48
CA ASP A 72 -1.34 -10.80 -9.32
C ASP A 72 -0.09 -11.61 -8.96
N ALA A 73 -0.29 -12.80 -8.39
CA ALA A 73 0.77 -13.70 -7.96
C ALA A 73 1.79 -14.03 -9.07
N LYS A 74 1.38 -13.96 -10.36
CA LYS A 74 2.30 -14.21 -11.49
C LYS A 74 3.24 -13.02 -11.74
N GLN A 75 2.83 -11.82 -11.41
CA GLN A 75 3.60 -10.59 -11.65
C GLN A 75 4.46 -10.20 -10.44
N VAL A 76 4.09 -10.59 -9.22
CA VAL A 76 4.80 -10.27 -7.98
C VAL A 76 6.31 -10.61 -8.05
N PRO A 77 6.76 -11.77 -8.56
CA PRO A 77 8.19 -12.08 -8.56
C PRO A 77 9.03 -11.11 -9.40
N ALA A 78 8.50 -10.63 -10.51
CA ALA A 78 9.16 -9.64 -11.34
C ALA A 78 9.19 -8.27 -10.65
N TYR A 79 8.06 -7.86 -10.07
CA TYR A 79 7.92 -6.62 -9.33
C TYR A 79 8.89 -6.54 -8.15
N VAL A 80 8.92 -7.57 -7.28
CA VAL A 80 9.77 -7.61 -6.08
C VAL A 80 11.26 -7.50 -6.41
N ARG A 81 11.69 -8.06 -7.56
CA ARG A 81 13.07 -7.94 -8.02
C ARG A 81 13.41 -6.51 -8.51
N GLN A 82 12.46 -5.78 -9.02
CA GLN A 82 12.65 -4.39 -9.47
C GLN A 82 12.64 -3.41 -8.29
N ASP A 83 11.87 -3.70 -7.26
CA ASP A 83 11.61 -2.80 -6.14
C ASP A 83 12.64 -2.95 -4.99
N TYR A 84 13.72 -3.70 -5.21
CA TYR A 84 14.86 -3.85 -4.28
C TYR A 84 14.44 -4.14 -2.82
N TRP A 85 13.69 -5.19 -2.60
CA TRP A 85 13.26 -5.61 -1.26
C TRP A 85 14.43 -6.09 -0.37
N TRP A 86 15.61 -6.20 -0.92
CA TRP A 86 16.86 -6.52 -0.21
C TRP A 86 18.01 -5.68 -0.74
N LYS A 87 19.02 -5.49 0.12
CA LYS A 87 20.20 -4.71 -0.26
C LYS A 87 21.01 -5.44 -1.35
N PRO A 88 21.16 -4.84 -2.54
CA PRO A 88 22.04 -5.40 -3.57
C PRO A 88 23.47 -5.58 -3.05
N GLY A 89 24.12 -6.68 -3.43
CA GLY A 89 25.50 -6.96 -3.01
C GLY A 89 25.69 -7.49 -1.59
N SER A 90 24.58 -7.75 -0.84
CA SER A 90 24.68 -8.46 0.43
C SER A 90 25.02 -9.94 0.20
N LEU A 91 25.69 -10.59 1.18
CA LEU A 91 26.01 -12.03 1.13
C LEU A 91 24.76 -12.91 0.95
N LEU A 92 23.62 -12.45 1.39
CA LEU A 92 22.34 -13.15 1.29
C LEU A 92 21.55 -12.81 0.01
N ALA A 93 22.03 -11.86 -0.81
CA ALA A 93 21.32 -11.43 -2.02
C ALA A 93 20.99 -12.58 -2.99
N PRO A 94 21.90 -13.57 -3.26
CA PRO A 94 21.57 -14.70 -4.12
C PRO A 94 20.40 -15.55 -3.58
N LEU A 95 20.39 -15.80 -2.27
CA LEU A 95 19.29 -16.55 -1.63
C LEU A 95 17.98 -15.75 -1.65
N CYS A 96 18.04 -14.44 -1.35
CA CYS A 96 16.88 -13.55 -1.41
C CYS A 96 16.29 -13.49 -2.82
N ASN A 97 17.10 -13.42 -3.85
CA ASN A 97 16.66 -13.39 -5.26
C ASN A 97 15.85 -14.63 -5.67
N VAL A 98 16.15 -15.78 -5.07
CA VAL A 98 15.50 -17.06 -5.41
C VAL A 98 14.28 -17.31 -4.53
N THR A 99 14.24 -16.84 -3.29
CA THR A 99 13.21 -17.21 -2.31
C THR A 99 12.16 -16.12 -2.10
N LEU A 100 12.57 -14.88 -1.81
CA LEU A 100 11.67 -13.80 -1.42
C LEU A 100 10.61 -13.44 -2.47
N PRO A 101 10.91 -13.40 -3.79
CA PRO A 101 9.90 -13.09 -4.79
C PRO A 101 8.73 -14.09 -4.81
N TYR A 102 9.02 -15.36 -4.61
CA TYR A 102 7.99 -16.40 -4.60
C TYR A 102 7.21 -16.45 -3.29
N LEU A 103 7.90 -16.20 -2.17
CA LEU A 103 7.22 -16.04 -0.88
C LEU A 103 6.27 -14.82 -0.93
N ALA A 104 6.73 -13.70 -1.47
CA ALA A 104 5.89 -12.52 -1.66
C ALA A 104 4.70 -12.82 -2.58
N ALA A 105 4.90 -13.59 -3.66
CA ALA A 105 3.82 -13.99 -4.56
C ALA A 105 2.75 -14.88 -3.89
N ALA A 106 3.14 -15.66 -2.90
CA ALA A 106 2.20 -16.48 -2.14
C ALA A 106 1.43 -15.67 -1.07
N VAL A 107 2.03 -14.62 -0.53
CA VAL A 107 1.51 -13.88 0.64
C VAL A 107 0.80 -12.59 0.26
N LEU A 108 1.39 -11.76 -0.63
CA LEU A 108 0.87 -10.42 -0.91
C LEU A 108 -0.50 -10.41 -1.60
N PRO A 109 -0.71 -11.14 -2.74
CA PRO A 109 -1.97 -11.05 -3.46
C PRO A 109 -3.19 -11.42 -2.61
N PRO A 110 -3.22 -12.52 -1.83
CA PRO A 110 -4.38 -12.84 -1.02
C PRO A 110 -4.66 -11.80 0.07
N ILE A 111 -3.62 -11.18 0.65
CA ILE A 111 -3.78 -10.15 1.67
C ILE A 111 -4.31 -8.85 1.03
N LEU A 112 -3.67 -8.40 -0.03
CA LEU A 112 -3.99 -7.12 -0.68
C LEU A 112 -5.35 -7.16 -1.41
N ASN A 113 -5.72 -8.31 -1.98
CA ASN A 113 -7.06 -8.47 -2.56
C ASN A 113 -8.18 -8.55 -1.50
N ALA A 114 -7.85 -8.89 -0.26
CA ALA A 114 -8.78 -8.87 0.86
C ALA A 114 -8.83 -7.50 1.59
N ALA A 115 -7.89 -6.61 1.29
CA ALA A 115 -7.79 -5.27 1.86
C ALA A 115 -8.60 -4.24 1.03
N PRO A 116 -8.96 -3.09 1.61
CA PRO A 116 -9.60 -1.99 0.87
C PRO A 116 -8.55 -1.28 -0.02
N THR A 117 -8.15 -1.92 -1.10
CA THR A 117 -7.14 -1.39 -2.03
C THR A 117 -7.76 -0.97 -3.36
N ILE A 118 -7.12 0.01 -4.00
CA ILE A 118 -7.43 0.44 -5.36
C ILE A 118 -6.21 0.11 -6.23
N PRO A 119 -6.36 -0.76 -7.26
CA PRO A 119 -5.26 -1.09 -8.15
C PRO A 119 -4.84 0.12 -8.98
N VAL A 120 -3.54 0.40 -8.99
CA VAL A 120 -2.94 1.43 -9.84
C VAL A 120 -2.35 0.77 -11.07
N TYR A 121 -2.87 1.15 -12.22
CA TYR A 121 -2.40 0.70 -13.52
C TYR A 121 -1.54 1.78 -14.17
N HIS A 122 -0.47 1.38 -14.84
CA HIS A 122 0.44 2.26 -15.57
C HIS A 122 0.18 2.24 -17.09
N ASP A 123 -1.04 1.89 -17.50
CA ASP A 123 -1.48 1.82 -18.89
C ASP A 123 -2.86 2.49 -19.04
N ALA A 124 -3.54 2.27 -20.16
CA ALA A 124 -4.87 2.85 -20.44
C ALA A 124 -5.92 2.56 -19.33
N ARG A 125 -5.70 1.57 -18.46
CA ARG A 125 -6.57 1.25 -17.33
C ARG A 125 -6.43 2.23 -16.16
N VAL A 126 -5.51 3.20 -16.21
CA VAL A 126 -5.38 4.25 -15.18
C VAL A 126 -6.71 4.96 -14.92
N MET A 127 -7.57 5.10 -15.95
CA MET A 127 -8.90 5.67 -15.81
C MET A 127 -9.81 4.85 -14.86
N THR A 128 -9.56 3.55 -14.73
CA THR A 128 -10.28 2.71 -13.76
C THR A 128 -9.86 3.04 -12.33
N THR A 129 -8.56 3.23 -12.09
CA THR A 129 -8.03 3.71 -10.81
C THR A 129 -8.69 5.04 -10.41
N MET A 130 -8.72 6.01 -11.33
CA MET A 130 -9.32 7.33 -11.07
C MET A 130 -10.82 7.25 -10.78
N ARG A 131 -11.57 6.46 -11.56
CA ARG A 131 -13.02 6.26 -11.32
C ARG A 131 -13.31 5.61 -9.97
N GLN A 132 -12.53 4.61 -9.57
CA GLN A 132 -12.66 3.98 -8.25
C GLN A 132 -12.33 4.97 -7.14
N SER A 133 -11.25 5.73 -7.27
CA SER A 133 -10.85 6.76 -6.32
C SER A 133 -11.95 7.81 -6.12
N LEU A 134 -12.49 8.34 -7.20
CA LEU A 134 -13.60 9.31 -7.15
C LEU A 134 -14.87 8.72 -6.54
N LYS A 135 -15.15 7.44 -6.80
CA LYS A 135 -16.31 6.75 -6.20
C LYS A 135 -16.21 6.75 -4.68
N TRP A 136 -15.05 6.40 -4.11
CA TRP A 136 -14.87 6.34 -2.67
C TRP A 136 -14.83 7.72 -2.01
N LEU A 137 -14.16 8.69 -2.63
CA LEU A 137 -14.20 10.07 -2.15
C LEU A 137 -15.63 10.65 -2.12
N LYS A 138 -16.45 10.35 -3.15
CA LYS A 138 -17.86 10.76 -3.18
C LYS A 138 -18.73 10.01 -2.14
N ALA A 139 -18.32 8.83 -1.71
CA ALA A 139 -18.96 8.09 -0.64
C ALA A 139 -18.58 8.60 0.77
N GLY A 140 -17.72 9.60 0.87
CA GLY A 140 -17.27 10.15 2.15
C GLY A 140 -16.05 9.45 2.73
N GLU A 141 -15.37 8.62 1.95
CA GLU A 141 -14.20 7.87 2.37
C GLU A 141 -12.90 8.56 1.93
N HIS A 142 -11.76 7.99 2.32
CA HIS A 142 -10.45 8.58 2.12
C HIS A 142 -9.57 7.71 1.23
N LEU A 143 -8.54 8.32 0.66
CA LEU A 143 -7.48 7.61 -0.08
C LEU A 143 -6.16 7.71 0.67
N ILE A 144 -5.36 6.65 0.56
CA ILE A 144 -3.94 6.65 0.96
C ILE A 144 -3.12 6.41 -0.29
N ILE A 145 -2.18 7.30 -0.59
CA ILE A 145 -1.30 7.18 -1.75
C ILE A 145 0.15 7.33 -1.32
N PHE A 146 1.01 6.56 -1.97
CA PHE A 146 2.47 6.59 -1.79
C PHE A 146 3.09 6.97 -3.14
N PRO A 147 3.29 8.26 -3.42
CA PRO A 147 3.69 8.73 -4.75
C PRO A 147 5.20 8.60 -5.02
N GLU A 148 5.95 8.02 -4.10
CA GLU A 148 7.38 7.81 -4.26
C GLU A 148 7.68 6.79 -5.35
N GLN A 149 8.72 7.07 -6.14
CA GLN A 149 9.24 6.08 -7.07
C GLN A 149 10.12 5.06 -6.33
N PRO A 150 10.15 3.80 -6.79
CA PRO A 150 11.08 2.81 -6.25
C PRO A 150 12.52 3.34 -6.39
N SER A 151 13.19 3.60 -5.30
CA SER A 151 14.56 4.15 -5.30
C SER A 151 15.52 3.32 -4.46
N GLY A 152 15.24 2.04 -4.33
CA GLY A 152 16.04 1.13 -3.51
C GLY A 152 15.87 1.37 -2.00
N PHE A 153 16.82 0.89 -1.21
CA PHE A 153 16.81 0.93 0.26
C PHE A 153 17.06 2.34 0.85
N GLN A 154 16.76 3.41 0.13
CA GLN A 154 17.01 4.76 0.61
C GLN A 154 15.83 5.32 1.38
N SER A 155 16.11 5.94 2.52
CA SER A 155 15.11 6.54 3.40
C SER A 155 14.68 7.95 2.97
N HIS A 156 15.36 8.56 2.01
CA HIS A 156 15.07 9.89 1.48
C HIS A 156 14.88 9.81 -0.03
N HIS A 157 13.76 10.36 -0.49
CA HIS A 157 13.41 10.46 -1.90
C HIS A 157 13.37 11.92 -2.28
N ASP A 158 14.18 12.30 -3.26
CA ASP A 158 14.20 13.65 -3.82
C ASP A 158 13.08 13.87 -4.84
N TRP A 159 12.34 12.81 -5.17
CA TRP A 159 11.34 12.83 -6.22
C TRP A 159 10.04 12.13 -5.84
N ILE A 160 8.92 12.81 -6.07
CA ILE A 160 7.58 12.24 -5.92
C ILE A 160 6.85 12.31 -7.28
N ASN A 161 6.05 11.31 -7.57
CA ASN A 161 5.20 11.32 -8.74
C ASN A 161 3.96 12.20 -8.48
N THR A 162 3.81 13.29 -9.21
CA THR A 162 2.71 14.25 -9.05
C THR A 162 1.55 13.99 -10.02
N GLY A 163 1.61 12.95 -10.84
CA GLY A 163 0.58 12.64 -11.85
C GLY A 163 -0.82 12.41 -11.30
N PHE A 164 -0.97 12.20 -9.99
CA PHE A 164 -2.26 12.10 -9.31
C PHE A 164 -2.91 13.46 -9.00
N LEU A 165 -2.18 14.57 -9.20
CA LEU A 165 -2.67 15.94 -8.95
C LEU A 165 -3.32 16.60 -10.19
N ASN A 166 -3.20 15.97 -11.38
CA ASN A 166 -3.70 16.52 -12.66
C ASN A 166 -5.05 15.88 -13.05
#